data_a662c59146c31cc79aaf77881185a423
#
_entry.id   a662c59146c31cc79aaf77881185a423
#
_cell.length_a   1.000
_cell.length_b   1.000
_cell.length_c   1.000
_cell.angle_alpha   90.00
_cell.angle_beta   90.00
_cell.angle_gamma   90.00
#
_symmetry.space_group_name_H-M   'P 1'
#
loop_
_entity.id
_entity.type
_entity.pdbx_description
1 polymer ?
#
loop_
_entity_poly.entity_id
_entity_poly.type
_entity_poly.pdbx_seq_one_letter_code
_entity_poly.pdbx_strand_id
1 'polypeptide(L)'
;KVTKSNGRVMLTGPAGCGKEIAARYIHANSVRASEPFVSVSSASIASEKMEEVLFGSEYNGLIKPGLLEKANGGFLFFDEVSDMPTGTQSKILRVLVEQAFTRVNGNNLVRVDLRVISSTNKNLISKIASGDFREELYHRLNVVPIKVPSLENRREDIPILANHFVKILNNNEGLPLRTFSDGAITKLQTMSWPGNIRQLRNAVSYTHLTLPTKVTV
;
A
#
# COMPACT_ATOMS: atom_id res chain seq x y z
N LYS A 1 -14.00 1.02 -14.22
CA LYS A 1 -13.15 1.19 -15.43
C LYS A 1 -11.68 0.86 -15.15
N VAL A 2 -11.07 1.40 -14.09
CA VAL A 2 -9.63 1.20 -13.75
C VAL A 2 -9.29 -0.27 -13.48
N THR A 3 -10.19 -1.03 -12.85
CA THR A 3 -9.97 -2.44 -12.52
C THR A 3 -9.78 -3.32 -13.77
N LYS A 4 -10.46 -2.99 -14.88
CA LYS A 4 -10.42 -3.75 -16.14
C LYS A 4 -9.31 -3.31 -17.10
N SER A 5 -8.58 -2.23 -16.81
CA SER A 5 -7.46 -1.75 -17.64
C SER A 5 -6.14 -2.27 -17.11
N ASN A 6 -5.12 -2.39 -17.96
CA ASN A 6 -3.74 -2.70 -17.55
C ASN A 6 -2.92 -1.43 -17.23
N GLY A 7 -3.54 -0.24 -17.24
CA GLY A 7 -2.87 1.01 -16.92
C GLY A 7 -2.32 1.01 -15.50
N ARG A 8 -1.14 1.63 -15.34
CA ARG A 8 -0.53 1.86 -14.02
C ARG A 8 -1.36 2.88 -13.25
N VAL A 9 -1.41 2.72 -11.94
CA VAL A 9 -2.22 3.57 -11.05
C VAL A 9 -1.32 4.22 -10.01
N MET A 10 -1.49 5.52 -9.81
CA MET A 10 -0.86 6.27 -8.73
C MET A 10 -1.90 6.66 -7.70
N LEU A 11 -1.77 6.13 -6.48
CA LEU A 11 -2.63 6.46 -5.35
C LEU A 11 -1.98 7.56 -4.51
N THR A 12 -2.62 8.71 -4.40
CA THR A 12 -2.14 9.81 -3.55
C THR A 12 -3.08 10.05 -2.40
N GLY A 13 -2.55 10.41 -1.24
CA GLY A 13 -3.36 10.72 -0.06
C GLY A 13 -2.57 10.61 1.24
N PRO A 14 -3.10 11.14 2.35
CA PRO A 14 -2.40 11.17 3.63
C PRO A 14 -2.09 9.76 4.15
N ALA A 15 -1.15 9.69 5.10
CA ALA A 15 -0.80 8.42 5.75
C ALA A 15 -2.03 7.81 6.45
N GLY A 16 -2.20 6.49 6.36
CA GLY A 16 -3.30 5.78 7.01
C GLY A 16 -4.68 5.95 6.39
N CYS A 17 -4.82 6.63 5.24
CA CYS A 17 -6.12 6.84 4.59
C CYS A 17 -6.67 5.62 3.83
N GLY A 18 -5.89 4.52 3.70
CA GLY A 18 -6.35 3.28 3.06
C GLY A 18 -5.88 3.08 1.62
N LYS A 19 -4.75 3.68 1.20
CA LYS A 19 -4.17 3.50 -0.13
C LYS A 19 -3.93 2.02 -0.49
N GLU A 20 -3.39 1.23 0.42
CA GLU A 20 -3.17 -0.21 0.21
C GLU A 20 -4.49 -0.97 0.02
N ILE A 21 -5.53 -0.64 0.80
CA ILE A 21 -6.87 -1.25 0.64
C ILE A 21 -7.43 -0.94 -0.74
N ALA A 22 -7.27 0.30 -1.21
CA ALA A 22 -7.68 0.68 -2.57
C ALA A 22 -6.91 -0.12 -3.65
N ALA A 23 -5.59 -0.32 -3.47
CA ALA A 23 -4.78 -1.14 -4.38
C ALA A 23 -5.25 -2.61 -4.41
N ARG A 24 -5.50 -3.21 -3.25
CA ARG A 24 -6.03 -4.57 -3.12
C ARG A 24 -7.43 -4.70 -3.73
N TYR A 25 -8.28 -3.70 -3.57
CA TYR A 25 -9.59 -3.66 -4.21
C TYR A 25 -9.48 -3.63 -5.74
N ILE A 26 -8.55 -2.83 -6.29
CA ILE A 26 -8.28 -2.80 -7.74
C ILE A 26 -7.82 -4.17 -8.23
N HIS A 27 -6.93 -4.84 -7.50
CA HIS A 27 -6.45 -6.18 -7.83
C HIS A 27 -7.58 -7.21 -7.80
N ALA A 28 -8.32 -7.31 -6.71
CA ALA A 28 -9.41 -8.30 -6.52
C ALA A 28 -10.54 -8.18 -7.56
N ASN A 29 -10.71 -7.01 -8.17
CA ASN A 29 -11.71 -6.77 -9.21
C ASN A 29 -11.10 -6.65 -10.63
N SER A 30 -9.86 -7.11 -10.81
CA SER A 30 -9.15 -7.08 -12.09
C SER A 30 -9.20 -8.44 -12.80
N VAL A 31 -8.74 -8.48 -14.04
CA VAL A 31 -8.54 -9.72 -14.79
C VAL A 31 -7.42 -10.60 -14.22
N ARG A 32 -6.59 -10.05 -13.30
CA ARG A 32 -5.48 -10.73 -12.62
C ARG A 32 -5.81 -11.00 -11.14
N ALA A 33 -7.09 -11.11 -10.77
CA ALA A 33 -7.51 -11.29 -9.37
C ALA A 33 -7.00 -12.60 -8.73
N SER A 34 -6.76 -13.64 -9.56
CA SER A 34 -6.18 -14.93 -9.14
C SER A 34 -4.64 -14.90 -9.05
N GLU A 35 -4.01 -13.89 -9.64
CA GLU A 35 -2.57 -13.77 -9.75
C GLU A 35 -1.96 -13.10 -8.50
N PRO A 36 -0.64 -13.18 -8.27
CA PRO A 36 -0.02 -12.62 -7.09
C PRO A 36 -0.25 -11.11 -6.93
N PHE A 37 -0.48 -10.67 -5.69
CA PHE A 37 -0.40 -9.27 -5.26
C PHE A 37 0.78 -9.11 -4.31
N VAL A 38 1.87 -8.54 -4.80
CA VAL A 38 3.09 -8.33 -4.02
C VAL A 38 3.20 -6.87 -3.62
N SER A 39 3.26 -6.63 -2.30
CA SER A 39 3.42 -5.28 -1.73
C SER A 39 4.88 -5.05 -1.32
N VAL A 40 5.38 -3.87 -1.68
CA VAL A 40 6.74 -3.40 -1.36
C VAL A 40 6.61 -2.06 -0.65
N SER A 41 6.95 -2.02 0.64
CA SER A 41 7.01 -0.76 1.39
C SER A 41 8.41 -0.16 1.28
N SER A 42 8.55 0.90 0.49
CA SER A 42 9.84 1.57 0.30
C SER A 42 10.40 2.16 1.60
N ALA A 43 9.53 2.56 2.51
CA ALA A 43 9.93 3.10 3.81
C ALA A 43 10.42 2.02 4.81
N SER A 44 10.10 0.74 4.57
CA SER A 44 10.42 -0.36 5.52
C SER A 44 11.69 -1.12 5.16
N ILE A 45 12.27 -0.86 3.99
CA ILE A 45 13.44 -1.57 3.48
C ILE A 45 14.65 -0.62 3.54
N ALA A 46 15.73 -1.07 4.16
CA ALA A 46 16.98 -0.30 4.16
C ALA A 46 17.46 -0.07 2.71
N SER A 47 17.93 1.15 2.42
CA SER A 47 18.29 1.58 1.06
C SER A 47 19.27 0.64 0.37
N GLU A 48 20.25 0.11 1.13
CA GLU A 48 21.30 -0.79 0.64
C GLU A 48 20.76 -2.17 0.24
N LYS A 49 19.63 -2.58 0.84
CA LYS A 49 18.99 -3.87 0.58
C LYS A 49 17.84 -3.78 -0.43
N MET A 50 17.41 -2.59 -0.78
CA MET A 50 16.24 -2.38 -1.63
C MET A 50 16.39 -3.10 -2.99
N GLU A 51 17.56 -2.99 -3.60
CA GLU A 51 17.83 -3.61 -4.89
C GLU A 51 17.81 -5.14 -4.80
N GLU A 52 18.49 -5.73 -3.80
CA GLU A 52 18.46 -7.18 -3.61
C GLU A 52 17.07 -7.72 -3.33
N VAL A 53 16.28 -7.00 -2.53
CA VAL A 53 14.89 -7.37 -2.22
C VAL A 53 14.01 -7.33 -3.47
N LEU A 54 14.15 -6.30 -4.31
CA LEU A 54 13.32 -6.13 -5.51
C LEU A 54 13.74 -7.07 -6.64
N PHE A 55 15.03 -7.07 -6.98
CA PHE A 55 15.54 -7.76 -8.15
C PHE A 55 16.03 -9.17 -7.85
N GLY A 56 16.20 -9.53 -6.57
CA GLY A 56 16.87 -10.76 -6.19
C GLY A 56 18.37 -10.72 -6.41
N SER A 57 19.04 -11.81 -6.13
CA SER A 57 20.51 -11.93 -6.27
C SER A 57 20.91 -13.28 -6.81
N GLU A 58 22.12 -13.33 -7.40
CA GLU A 58 22.72 -14.53 -7.92
C GLU A 58 24.19 -14.61 -7.47
N TYR A 59 24.52 -15.58 -6.63
CA TYR A 59 25.87 -15.80 -6.11
C TYR A 59 26.30 -17.25 -6.32
N ASN A 60 27.40 -17.49 -7.02
CA ASN A 60 27.98 -18.83 -7.24
C ASN A 60 26.92 -19.85 -7.73
N GLY A 61 26.03 -19.43 -8.64
CA GLY A 61 24.97 -20.27 -9.18
C GLY A 61 23.74 -20.44 -8.26
N LEU A 62 23.77 -19.88 -7.03
CA LEU A 62 22.60 -19.84 -6.16
C LEU A 62 21.74 -18.62 -6.50
N ILE A 63 20.50 -18.89 -6.86
CA ILE A 63 19.51 -17.87 -7.22
C ILE A 63 18.58 -17.62 -6.04
N LYS A 64 18.47 -16.33 -5.62
CA LYS A 64 17.47 -15.86 -4.68
C LYS A 64 16.52 -14.93 -5.43
N PRO A 65 15.29 -15.38 -5.76
CA PRO A 65 14.35 -14.55 -6.53
C PRO A 65 13.88 -13.34 -5.73
N GLY A 66 13.78 -12.19 -6.44
CA GLY A 66 13.29 -10.93 -5.87
C GLY A 66 11.77 -10.79 -5.91
N LEU A 67 11.27 -9.67 -5.38
CA LEU A 67 9.83 -9.40 -5.34
C LEU A 67 9.23 -9.16 -6.75
N LEU A 68 10.02 -8.67 -7.70
CA LEU A 68 9.61 -8.53 -9.10
C LEU A 68 9.28 -9.89 -9.73
N GLU A 69 10.09 -10.91 -9.47
CA GLU A 69 9.83 -12.27 -9.96
C GLU A 69 8.59 -12.88 -9.27
N LYS A 70 8.45 -12.66 -7.97
CA LYS A 70 7.28 -13.15 -7.20
C LYS A 70 5.96 -12.52 -7.63
N ALA A 71 6.01 -11.30 -8.19
CA ALA A 71 4.84 -10.58 -8.69
C ALA A 71 4.52 -10.90 -10.16
N ASN A 72 5.33 -11.74 -10.83
CA ASN A 72 5.17 -12.03 -12.25
C ASN A 72 3.76 -12.58 -12.57
N GLY A 73 3.16 -12.08 -13.63
CA GLY A 73 1.77 -12.34 -14.03
C GLY A 73 0.74 -11.49 -13.27
N GLY A 74 1.09 -10.95 -12.10
CA GLY A 74 0.20 -10.29 -11.17
C GLY A 74 0.41 -8.78 -11.01
N PHE A 75 0.30 -8.35 -9.76
CA PHE A 75 0.42 -6.95 -9.36
C PHE A 75 1.62 -6.73 -8.46
N LEU A 76 2.33 -5.64 -8.72
CA LEU A 76 3.32 -5.08 -7.83
C LEU A 76 2.81 -3.75 -7.27
N PHE A 77 2.68 -3.66 -5.95
CA PHE A 77 2.27 -2.45 -5.26
C PHE A 77 3.46 -1.82 -4.53
N PHE A 78 3.88 -0.64 -4.98
CA PHE A 78 4.87 0.18 -4.28
C PHE A 78 4.17 1.10 -3.28
N ASP A 79 4.30 0.82 -1.98
CA ASP A 79 3.83 1.71 -0.93
C ASP A 79 4.92 2.74 -0.58
N GLU A 80 4.53 4.01 -0.58
CA GLU A 80 5.39 5.19 -0.38
C GLU A 80 6.58 5.22 -1.36
N VAL A 81 6.28 5.20 -2.66
CA VAL A 81 7.30 5.21 -3.74
C VAL A 81 8.25 6.41 -3.67
N SER A 82 7.81 7.50 -3.02
CA SER A 82 8.62 8.69 -2.75
C SER A 82 9.87 8.46 -1.90
N ASP A 83 9.95 7.32 -1.22
CA ASP A 83 11.08 6.95 -0.34
C ASP A 83 12.05 5.96 -1.01
N MET A 84 11.81 5.64 -2.29
CA MET A 84 12.68 4.79 -3.07
C MET A 84 14.01 5.50 -3.38
N PRO A 85 15.18 4.86 -3.12
CA PRO A 85 16.49 5.42 -3.47
C PRO A 85 16.62 5.71 -4.96
N THR A 86 17.33 6.80 -5.33
CA THR A 86 17.46 7.27 -6.73
C THR A 86 18.10 6.24 -7.65
N GLY A 87 19.05 5.42 -7.15
CA GLY A 87 19.62 4.29 -7.88
C GLY A 87 18.58 3.25 -8.25
N THR A 88 17.75 2.87 -7.27
CA THR A 88 16.65 1.92 -7.47
C THR A 88 15.58 2.47 -8.41
N GLN A 89 15.28 3.78 -8.33
CA GLN A 89 14.34 4.43 -9.24
C GLN A 89 14.73 4.24 -10.71
N SER A 90 16.03 4.34 -11.04
CA SER A 90 16.54 4.14 -12.41
C SER A 90 16.32 2.71 -12.90
N LYS A 91 16.57 1.73 -12.03
CA LYS A 91 16.37 0.32 -12.35
C LYS A 91 14.89 -0.03 -12.51
N ILE A 92 14.04 0.48 -11.63
CA ILE A 92 12.58 0.30 -11.74
C ILE A 92 12.04 0.95 -13.00
N LEU A 93 12.48 2.16 -13.35
CA LEU A 93 12.10 2.81 -14.61
C LEU A 93 12.38 1.89 -15.80
N ARG A 94 13.57 1.27 -15.84
CA ARG A 94 13.94 0.33 -16.89
C ARG A 94 13.01 -0.89 -16.91
N VAL A 95 12.70 -1.49 -15.76
CA VAL A 95 11.73 -2.60 -15.66
C VAL A 95 10.36 -2.21 -16.18
N LEU A 96 9.89 -0.99 -15.88
CA LEU A 96 8.59 -0.50 -16.36
C LEU A 96 8.53 -0.33 -17.88
N VAL A 97 9.67 -0.12 -18.53
CA VAL A 97 9.78 0.03 -19.99
C VAL A 97 9.98 -1.30 -20.67
N GLU A 98 10.98 -2.07 -20.22
CA GLU A 98 11.46 -3.29 -20.90
C GLU A 98 10.75 -4.57 -20.43
N GLN A 99 10.05 -4.52 -19.31
CA GLN A 99 9.49 -5.71 -18.62
C GLN A 99 10.54 -6.81 -18.42
N ALA A 100 11.76 -6.37 -18.15
CA ALA A 100 12.90 -7.27 -17.94
C ALA A 100 13.95 -6.59 -17.06
N PHE A 101 14.77 -7.40 -16.38
CA PHE A 101 15.88 -6.95 -15.53
C PHE A 101 16.92 -8.07 -15.36
N THR A 102 18.06 -7.73 -14.74
CA THR A 102 19.04 -8.70 -14.26
C THR A 102 19.07 -8.69 -12.73
N ARG A 103 19.27 -9.85 -12.11
CA ARG A 103 19.46 -9.95 -10.66
C ARG A 103 20.75 -9.24 -10.24
N VAL A 104 20.82 -8.88 -8.97
CA VAL A 104 22.07 -8.35 -8.38
C VAL A 104 23.14 -9.42 -8.50
N ASN A 105 24.31 -9.07 -9.05
CA ASN A 105 25.44 -9.96 -9.37
C ASN A 105 25.12 -11.07 -10.38
N GLY A 106 23.96 -11.04 -11.04
CA GLY A 106 23.62 -11.95 -12.13
C GLY A 106 23.74 -11.29 -13.50
N ASN A 107 23.95 -12.10 -14.53
CA ASN A 107 24.00 -11.67 -15.93
C ASN A 107 22.79 -12.12 -16.75
N ASN A 108 21.96 -13.01 -16.20
CA ASN A 108 20.82 -13.56 -16.89
C ASN A 108 19.66 -12.57 -16.90
N LEU A 109 19.07 -12.34 -18.08
CA LEU A 109 17.90 -11.48 -18.23
C LEU A 109 16.65 -12.21 -17.75
N VAL A 110 15.97 -11.61 -16.77
CA VAL A 110 14.69 -12.10 -16.23
C VAL A 110 13.56 -11.27 -16.84
N ARG A 111 12.61 -11.93 -17.51
CA ARG A 111 11.40 -11.27 -18.05
C ARG A 111 10.24 -11.41 -17.09
N VAL A 112 9.44 -10.34 -16.98
CA VAL A 112 8.27 -10.29 -16.10
C VAL A 112 7.13 -9.55 -16.80
N ASP A 113 5.90 -9.94 -16.51
CA ASP A 113 4.69 -9.20 -16.89
C ASP A 113 4.02 -8.67 -15.60
N LEU A 114 4.16 -7.38 -15.34
CA LEU A 114 3.71 -6.76 -14.11
C LEU A 114 2.70 -5.64 -14.39
N ARG A 115 1.60 -5.65 -13.64
CA ARG A 115 0.80 -4.44 -13.47
C ARG A 115 1.23 -3.72 -12.20
N VAL A 116 1.60 -2.46 -12.32
CA VAL A 116 2.13 -1.68 -11.20
C VAL A 116 1.08 -0.72 -10.68
N ILE A 117 0.91 -0.72 -9.36
CA ILE A 117 0.23 0.33 -8.59
C ILE A 117 1.27 0.95 -7.65
N SER A 118 1.30 2.25 -7.55
CA SER A 118 2.18 2.97 -6.62
C SER A 118 1.37 3.87 -5.70
N SER A 119 1.88 4.12 -4.50
CA SER A 119 1.28 5.06 -3.56
C SER A 119 2.29 6.05 -3.01
N THR A 120 1.81 7.22 -2.61
CA THR A 120 2.59 8.20 -1.87
C THR A 120 1.70 9.13 -1.05
N ASN A 121 2.22 9.58 0.08
CA ASN A 121 1.66 10.68 0.88
C ASN A 121 2.40 12.01 0.67
N LYS A 122 3.50 12.01 -0.12
CA LYS A 122 4.35 13.16 -0.36
C LYS A 122 4.07 13.80 -1.71
N ASN A 123 4.41 15.08 -1.84
CA ASN A 123 4.34 15.78 -3.12
C ASN A 123 5.54 15.36 -3.99
N LEU A 124 5.30 14.53 -5.00
CA LEU A 124 6.36 14.07 -5.92
C LEU A 124 6.92 15.19 -6.79
N ILE A 125 6.14 16.23 -7.13
CA ILE A 125 6.62 17.37 -7.91
C ILE A 125 7.70 18.12 -7.14
N SER A 126 7.48 18.33 -5.82
CA SER A 126 8.51 18.94 -4.97
C SER A 126 9.78 18.08 -4.88
N LYS A 127 9.63 16.75 -4.84
CA LYS A 127 10.76 15.82 -4.83
C LYS A 127 11.51 15.75 -6.17
N ILE A 128 10.83 15.98 -7.28
CA ILE A 128 11.46 16.12 -8.60
C ILE A 128 12.29 17.40 -8.61
N ALA A 129 11.73 18.52 -8.14
CA ALA A 129 12.43 19.79 -8.09
C ALA A 129 13.69 19.75 -7.18
N SER A 130 13.69 18.94 -6.10
CA SER A 130 14.87 18.72 -5.23
C SER A 130 15.86 17.67 -5.75
N GLY A 131 15.55 16.96 -6.84
CA GLY A 131 16.39 15.88 -7.38
C GLY A 131 16.25 14.53 -6.67
N ASP A 132 15.35 14.43 -5.68
CA ASP A 132 15.13 13.19 -4.91
C ASP A 132 14.26 12.16 -5.65
N PHE A 133 13.53 12.58 -6.68
CA PHE A 133 12.68 11.72 -7.49
C PHE A 133 12.83 12.02 -8.98
N ARG A 134 12.91 10.98 -9.80
CA ARG A 134 13.09 11.13 -11.25
C ARG A 134 11.76 11.47 -11.92
N GLU A 135 11.77 12.52 -12.74
CA GLU A 135 10.61 12.96 -13.51
C GLU A 135 10.11 11.88 -14.48
N GLU A 136 11.01 11.19 -15.15
CA GLU A 136 10.66 10.10 -16.07
C GLU A 136 9.92 8.96 -15.34
N LEU A 137 10.35 8.60 -14.13
CA LEU A 137 9.68 7.58 -13.33
C LEU A 137 8.29 8.06 -12.91
N TYR A 138 8.16 9.32 -12.50
CA TYR A 138 6.87 9.92 -12.18
C TYR A 138 5.87 9.78 -13.34
N HIS A 139 6.26 10.17 -14.55
CA HIS A 139 5.38 10.06 -15.72
C HIS A 139 5.03 8.62 -16.08
N ARG A 140 5.94 7.68 -15.82
CA ARG A 140 5.67 6.24 -16.03
C ARG A 140 4.72 5.64 -14.99
N LEU A 141 4.75 6.11 -13.76
CA LEU A 141 3.89 5.62 -12.68
C LEU A 141 2.52 6.32 -12.67
N ASN A 142 2.48 7.62 -12.94
CA ASN A 142 1.29 8.46 -12.83
C ASN A 142 0.43 8.48 -14.11
N VAL A 143 0.06 7.29 -14.59
CA VAL A 143 -0.81 7.15 -15.79
C VAL A 143 -2.29 7.36 -15.41
N VAL A 144 -2.73 6.76 -14.31
CA VAL A 144 -4.08 6.96 -13.77
C VAL A 144 -3.96 7.45 -12.33
N PRO A 145 -4.03 8.78 -12.10
CA PRO A 145 -4.00 9.34 -10.75
C PRO A 145 -5.33 9.10 -10.03
N ILE A 146 -5.26 8.61 -8.79
CA ILE A 146 -6.42 8.47 -7.90
C ILE A 146 -6.06 9.08 -6.55
N LYS A 147 -6.82 10.07 -6.13
CA LYS A 147 -6.69 10.69 -4.82
C LYS A 147 -7.57 9.95 -3.81
N VAL A 148 -6.96 9.40 -2.76
CA VAL A 148 -7.66 8.79 -1.63
C VAL A 148 -7.85 9.87 -0.56
N PRO A 149 -9.09 10.26 -0.23
CA PRO A 149 -9.35 11.34 0.71
C PRO A 149 -8.94 10.95 2.14
N SER A 150 -8.68 11.98 2.98
CA SER A 150 -8.54 11.78 4.42
C SER A 150 -9.85 11.30 5.05
N LEU A 151 -9.79 10.71 6.25
CA LEU A 151 -10.97 10.30 6.99
C LEU A 151 -11.84 11.50 7.39
N GLU A 152 -11.23 12.67 7.59
CA GLU A 152 -11.96 13.91 7.88
C GLU A 152 -12.86 14.36 6.73
N ASN A 153 -12.50 14.05 5.48
CA ASN A 153 -13.29 14.38 4.28
C ASN A 153 -14.34 13.31 3.94
N ARG A 154 -14.49 12.27 4.79
CA ARG A 154 -15.49 11.20 4.66
C ARG A 154 -15.91 10.67 6.04
N ARG A 155 -16.30 11.60 6.91
CA ARG A 155 -16.70 11.28 8.30
C ARG A 155 -17.90 10.35 8.37
N GLU A 156 -18.69 10.30 7.31
CA GLU A 156 -19.80 9.37 7.12
C GLU A 156 -19.37 7.90 7.08
N ASP A 157 -18.11 7.60 6.73
CA ASP A 157 -17.58 6.25 6.73
C ASP A 157 -17.20 5.76 8.14
N ILE A 158 -17.03 6.66 9.11
CA ILE A 158 -16.54 6.32 10.45
C ILE A 158 -17.40 5.26 11.15
N PRO A 159 -18.75 5.34 11.15
CA PRO A 159 -19.58 4.33 11.79
C PRO A 159 -19.38 2.93 11.20
N ILE A 160 -19.31 2.86 9.88
CA ILE A 160 -19.09 1.58 9.14
C ILE A 160 -17.72 1.01 9.47
N LEU A 161 -16.68 1.84 9.44
CA LEU A 161 -15.30 1.42 9.75
C LEU A 161 -15.15 0.99 11.20
N ALA A 162 -15.72 1.75 12.16
CA ALA A 162 -15.66 1.40 13.57
C ALA A 162 -16.31 0.04 13.84
N ASN A 163 -17.52 -0.18 13.34
CA ASN A 163 -18.22 -1.46 13.46
C ASN A 163 -17.48 -2.61 12.77
N HIS A 164 -16.84 -2.36 11.64
CA HIS A 164 -16.01 -3.34 10.95
C HIS A 164 -14.81 -3.77 11.81
N PHE A 165 -14.13 -2.83 12.45
CA PHE A 165 -12.99 -3.14 13.32
C PHE A 165 -13.40 -3.93 14.55
N VAL A 166 -14.55 -3.62 15.16
CA VAL A 166 -15.11 -4.44 16.27
C VAL A 166 -15.33 -5.88 15.83
N LYS A 167 -15.92 -6.09 14.65
CA LYS A 167 -16.12 -7.45 14.10
C LYS A 167 -14.82 -8.19 13.88
N ILE A 168 -13.78 -7.51 13.39
CA ILE A 168 -12.44 -8.11 13.21
C ILE A 168 -11.87 -8.55 14.57
N LEU A 169 -11.97 -7.71 15.60
CA LEU A 169 -11.49 -8.04 16.95
C LEU A 169 -12.25 -9.22 17.54
N ASN A 170 -13.59 -9.27 17.39
CA ASN A 170 -14.37 -10.41 17.83
C ASN A 170 -13.92 -11.71 17.15
N ASN A 171 -13.77 -11.70 15.82
CA ASN A 171 -13.43 -12.90 15.06
C ASN A 171 -11.99 -13.40 15.30
N ASN A 172 -11.03 -12.48 15.47
CA ASN A 172 -9.61 -12.84 15.53
C ASN A 172 -9.12 -13.06 16.97
N GLU A 173 -9.68 -12.36 17.94
CA GLU A 173 -9.20 -12.35 19.33
C GLU A 173 -10.22 -12.98 20.30
N GLY A 174 -11.36 -13.45 19.78
CA GLY A 174 -12.41 -14.07 20.61
C GLY A 174 -13.07 -13.11 21.60
N LEU A 175 -12.87 -11.80 21.41
CA LEU A 175 -13.47 -10.77 22.29
C LEU A 175 -14.99 -10.70 22.07
N PRO A 176 -15.77 -10.42 23.13
CA PRO A 176 -17.21 -10.31 22.99
C PRO A 176 -17.58 -9.23 21.98
N LEU A 177 -18.57 -9.50 21.12
CA LEU A 177 -19.10 -8.53 20.17
C LEU A 177 -19.73 -7.38 20.94
N ARG A 178 -19.12 -6.20 20.82
CA ARG A 178 -19.62 -4.95 21.41
C ARG A 178 -20.18 -4.06 20.31
N THR A 179 -21.14 -3.23 20.69
CA THR A 179 -21.69 -2.21 19.79
C THR A 179 -21.39 -0.83 20.34
N PHE A 180 -21.19 0.14 19.46
CA PHE A 180 -21.08 1.53 19.87
C PHE A 180 -22.47 2.10 20.13
N SER A 181 -22.62 2.91 21.20
CA SER A 181 -23.80 3.75 21.38
C SER A 181 -23.80 4.89 20.35
N ASP A 182 -24.99 5.46 20.07
CA ASP A 182 -25.11 6.57 19.12
C ASP A 182 -24.27 7.79 19.56
N GLY A 183 -24.21 8.06 20.87
CA GLY A 183 -23.33 9.12 21.40
C GLY A 183 -21.83 8.85 21.17
N ALA A 184 -21.39 7.59 21.26
CA ALA A 184 -20.01 7.21 20.97
C ALA A 184 -19.68 7.38 19.47
N ILE A 185 -20.59 6.97 18.60
CA ILE A 185 -20.45 7.15 17.14
C ILE A 185 -20.37 8.64 16.79
N THR A 186 -21.28 9.45 17.33
CA THR A 186 -21.27 10.91 17.11
C THR A 186 -19.95 11.52 17.56
N LYS A 187 -19.44 11.10 18.72
CA LYS A 187 -18.12 11.56 19.21
C LYS A 187 -16.98 11.16 18.27
N LEU A 188 -16.95 9.92 17.79
CA LEU A 188 -15.94 9.47 16.81
C LEU A 188 -15.99 10.30 15.52
N GLN A 189 -17.19 10.67 15.03
CA GLN A 189 -17.35 11.48 13.83
C GLN A 189 -16.91 12.94 14.02
N THR A 190 -16.96 13.47 15.24
CA THR A 190 -16.54 14.86 15.54
C THR A 190 -15.06 14.99 15.87
N MET A 191 -14.39 13.89 16.24
CA MET A 191 -12.95 13.89 16.55
C MET A 191 -12.11 14.16 15.30
N SER A 192 -10.90 14.69 15.52
CA SER A 192 -9.87 14.79 14.48
C SER A 192 -9.08 13.49 14.39
N TRP A 193 -8.84 13.06 13.15
CA TRP A 193 -8.15 11.81 12.83
C TRP A 193 -6.92 12.05 11.96
N PRO A 194 -5.85 12.71 12.46
CA PRO A 194 -4.65 12.96 11.67
C PRO A 194 -3.97 11.69 11.16
N GLY A 195 -4.06 10.58 11.90
CA GLY A 195 -3.62 9.25 11.48
C GLY A 195 -4.65 8.45 10.68
N ASN A 196 -5.77 9.08 10.31
CA ASN A 196 -6.84 8.53 9.47
C ASN A 196 -7.36 7.17 9.97
N ILE A 197 -7.64 6.24 9.07
CA ILE A 197 -8.20 4.91 9.37
C ILE A 197 -7.27 4.11 10.29
N ARG A 198 -5.94 4.27 10.15
CA ARG A 198 -4.98 3.58 11.03
C ARG A 198 -5.16 4.01 12.49
N GLN A 199 -5.33 5.30 12.73
CA GLN A 199 -5.59 5.83 14.08
C GLN A 199 -6.96 5.39 14.61
N LEU A 200 -8.01 5.46 13.79
CA LEU A 200 -9.35 4.99 14.16
C LEU A 200 -9.32 3.51 14.56
N ARG A 201 -8.66 2.64 13.76
CA ARG A 201 -8.50 1.22 14.09
C ARG A 201 -7.83 1.02 15.45
N ASN A 202 -6.71 1.73 15.70
CA ASN A 202 -5.99 1.62 16.96
C ASN A 202 -6.86 2.09 18.15
N ALA A 203 -7.60 3.19 18.00
CA ALA A 203 -8.51 3.68 19.04
C ALA A 203 -9.59 2.65 19.36
N VAL A 204 -10.21 2.04 18.34
CA VAL A 204 -11.22 0.98 18.54
C VAL A 204 -10.61 -0.24 19.23
N SER A 205 -9.43 -0.69 18.80
CA SER A 205 -8.73 -1.83 19.42
C SER A 205 -8.40 -1.55 20.88
N TYR A 206 -7.86 -0.37 21.19
CA TYR A 206 -7.51 0.01 22.56
C TYR A 206 -8.74 0.03 23.47
N THR A 207 -9.84 0.64 23.05
CA THR A 207 -11.08 0.70 23.84
C THR A 207 -11.71 -0.69 24.08
N HIS A 208 -11.55 -1.63 23.16
CA HIS A 208 -12.01 -3.01 23.32
C HIS A 208 -11.17 -3.82 24.31
N LEU A 209 -9.87 -3.60 24.35
CA LEU A 209 -8.93 -4.31 25.23
C LEU A 209 -8.94 -3.76 26.66
N THR A 210 -9.17 -2.47 26.86
CA THR A 210 -8.98 -1.81 28.15
C THR A 210 -10.26 -1.56 28.96
N LEU A 211 -11.44 -1.61 28.34
CA LEU A 211 -12.69 -1.41 29.07
C LEU A 211 -13.08 -2.72 29.79
N PRO A 212 -13.29 -2.70 31.13
CA PRO A 212 -13.74 -3.86 31.87
C PRO A 212 -15.08 -4.37 31.35
N THR A 213 -15.24 -5.68 31.34
CA THR A 213 -16.42 -6.45 30.90
C THR A 213 -17.65 -6.28 31.79
N LYS A 214 -17.86 -5.12 32.42
CA LYS A 214 -19.08 -4.83 33.16
C LYS A 214 -19.93 -3.84 32.38
N VAL A 215 -20.78 -4.37 31.52
CA VAL A 215 -22.10 -3.77 31.31
C VAL A 215 -23.03 -4.46 32.29
N THR A 216 -23.27 -3.82 33.39
CA THR A 216 -24.44 -4.12 34.21
C THR A 216 -25.61 -3.35 33.62
N VAL A 217 -26.64 -4.07 33.21
CA VAL A 217 -28.07 -3.81 33.14
C VAL A 217 -28.50 -2.34 32.99
#